data_2e51b2320be90174ac4ff1bb425beecd
#
_entry.id   2e51b2320be90174ac4ff1bb425beecd
#
_cell.length_a   1.000
_cell.length_b   1.000
_cell.length_c   1.000
_cell.angle_alpha   90.00
_cell.angle_beta   90.00
_cell.angle_gamma   90.00
#
_symmetry.space_group_name_H-M   'P 1'
#
loop_
_entity.id
_entity.type
_entity.pdbx_description
1 polymer ?
#
loop_
_entity_poly.entity_id
_entity_poly.type
_entity_poly.pdbx_seq_one_letter_code
_entity_poly.pdbx_strand_id
1 'polypeptide(L)'
;MLANLENSAVATGLEKVSFHSNPKGNAIECSNYCTIALISHASKVMLKVLQVRLQQYVNRELPDVQAGFRKGRGTTDEIANTHCIIEKARVAKNIYFFFIDYAKAFDCVGHNKLWKILGEMGVPEHLTYLLRNLYAGQEATVRTGHGTTDWFQIRKDYVKAVYCHPAYLTCMQSTS
;
A
#
# COMPACT_ATOMS: atom_id res chain seq x y z
N MET A 1 5.53 22.45 14.53
CA MET A 1 4.15 22.03 14.22
C MET A 1 3.94 20.51 14.25
N LEU A 2 4.95 19.68 13.98
CA LEU A 2 4.86 18.20 14.08
C LEU A 2 5.05 17.68 15.51
N ALA A 3 5.78 18.37 16.36
CA ALA A 3 6.03 17.95 17.75
C ALA A 3 4.76 17.94 18.64
N ASN A 4 3.69 18.59 18.23
CA ASN A 4 2.43 18.60 18.98
C ASN A 4 1.43 17.50 18.56
N LEU A 5 1.77 16.66 17.58
CA LEU A 5 0.96 15.50 17.19
C LEU A 5 1.17 14.29 18.13
N GLU A 6 2.20 14.34 18.96
CA GLU A 6 2.50 13.29 19.95
C GLU A 6 1.55 13.30 21.15
N ASN A 7 0.84 14.42 21.38
CA ASN A 7 0.03 14.63 22.57
C ASN A 7 -1.37 15.09 22.21
N SER A 8 -2.23 14.29 21.63
CA SER A 8 -3.62 14.72 21.63
C SER A 8 -4.59 13.71 21.00
N ALA A 9 -5.83 13.82 21.37
CA ALA A 9 -7.05 13.17 20.90
C ALA A 9 -7.19 13.00 19.36
N VAL A 10 -6.34 13.61 18.56
CA VAL A 10 -6.23 13.38 17.12
C VAL A 10 -5.69 11.97 16.83
N ALA A 11 -4.80 11.45 17.67
CA ALA A 11 -4.24 10.10 17.51
C ALA A 11 -5.32 9.02 17.69
N THR A 12 -6.21 9.18 18.66
CA THR A 12 -7.26 8.19 18.97
C THR A 12 -8.31 8.00 17.87
N GLY A 13 -8.51 8.99 17.02
CA GLY A 13 -9.41 8.88 15.86
C GLY A 13 -8.76 8.29 14.60
N LEU A 14 -7.41 8.23 14.56
CA LEU A 14 -6.65 7.70 13.44
C LEU A 14 -6.53 6.17 13.51
N GLU A 15 -6.71 5.58 14.67
CA GLU A 15 -6.54 4.15 14.93
C GLU A 15 -7.74 3.30 14.49
N LYS A 16 -8.89 3.92 14.20
CA LYS A 16 -10.14 3.21 13.91
C LYS A 16 -10.38 3.10 12.40
N VAL A 17 -10.52 1.85 11.94
CA VAL A 17 -10.78 1.52 10.53
C VAL A 17 -12.07 0.72 10.43
N SER A 18 -12.99 1.16 9.57
CA SER A 18 -14.16 0.36 9.22
C SER A 18 -13.92 -0.32 7.87
N PHE A 19 -14.10 -1.62 7.82
CA PHE A 19 -14.03 -2.38 6.58
C PHE A 19 -15.43 -2.62 6.03
N HIS A 20 -15.62 -2.27 4.76
CA HIS A 20 -16.77 -2.71 3.99
C HIS A 20 -16.36 -3.89 3.12
N SER A 21 -17.09 -4.99 3.22
CA SER A 21 -16.72 -6.24 2.57
C SER A 21 -17.80 -6.68 1.58
N ASN A 22 -17.41 -6.82 0.32
CA ASN A 22 -18.27 -7.38 -0.73
C ASN A 22 -17.70 -8.71 -1.23
N PRO A 23 -18.51 -9.76 -1.32
CA PRO A 23 -18.07 -11.04 -1.87
C PRO A 23 -17.86 -10.93 -3.38
N LYS A 24 -16.77 -11.52 -3.87
CA LYS A 24 -16.52 -11.77 -5.29
C LYS A 24 -16.74 -13.26 -5.56
N GLY A 25 -18.00 -13.68 -5.73
CA GLY A 25 -18.35 -15.09 -5.95
C GLY A 25 -19.08 -15.72 -4.76
N ASN A 26 -18.73 -16.96 -4.37
CA ASN A 26 -19.39 -17.66 -3.28
C ASN A 26 -19.16 -16.95 -1.93
N ALA A 27 -20.25 -16.47 -1.33
CA ALA A 27 -20.22 -15.71 -0.06
C ALA A 27 -19.87 -16.56 1.19
N ILE A 28 -19.76 -17.88 1.04
CA ILE A 28 -19.42 -18.79 2.16
C ILE A 28 -17.89 -18.77 2.41
N GLU A 29 -17.09 -18.47 1.39
CA GLU A 29 -15.63 -18.51 1.51
C GLU A 29 -15.05 -17.15 1.83
N CYS A 30 -14.34 -17.02 2.95
CA CYS A 30 -13.66 -15.79 3.35
C CYS A 30 -12.62 -15.29 2.33
N SER A 31 -12.02 -16.19 1.56
CA SER A 31 -11.08 -15.86 0.48
C SER A 31 -11.70 -15.01 -0.62
N ASN A 32 -12.99 -15.12 -0.84
CA ASN A 32 -13.73 -14.41 -1.87
C ASN A 32 -14.10 -12.96 -1.48
N TYR A 33 -13.81 -12.55 -0.25
CA TYR A 33 -14.10 -11.19 0.17
C TYR A 33 -12.95 -10.25 -0.15
N CYS A 34 -13.30 -9.11 -0.77
CA CYS A 34 -12.41 -7.99 -0.97
C CYS A 34 -12.86 -6.84 -0.08
N THR A 35 -12.06 -6.50 0.92
CA THR A 35 -12.41 -5.46 1.89
C THR A 35 -11.97 -4.08 1.39
N ILE A 36 -12.82 -3.08 1.59
CA ILE A 36 -12.52 -1.66 1.37
C ILE A 36 -12.38 -1.01 2.74
N ALA A 37 -11.23 -0.41 3.01
CA ALA A 37 -10.99 0.30 4.25
C ALA A 37 -11.59 1.70 4.20
N LEU A 38 -12.43 2.02 5.17
CA LEU A 38 -13.01 3.34 5.36
C LEU A 38 -12.34 3.99 6.57
N ILE A 39 -11.63 5.05 6.34
CA ILE A 39 -10.93 5.83 7.35
C ILE A 39 -11.51 7.25 7.46
N SER A 40 -11.29 7.90 8.59
CA SER A 40 -11.75 9.27 8.83
C SER A 40 -11.16 10.27 7.82
N HIS A 41 -11.84 11.39 7.60
CA HIS A 41 -11.34 12.46 6.73
C HIS A 41 -10.04 13.06 7.28
N ALA A 42 -9.91 13.19 8.60
CA ALA A 42 -8.68 13.64 9.24
C ALA A 42 -7.51 12.70 8.95
N SER A 43 -7.73 11.39 9.06
CA SER A 43 -6.74 10.37 8.68
C SER A 43 -6.32 10.50 7.20
N LYS A 44 -7.28 10.71 6.30
CA LYS A 44 -6.99 10.90 4.87
C LYS A 44 -6.10 12.12 4.61
N VAL A 45 -6.36 13.24 5.27
CA VAL A 45 -5.55 14.46 5.14
C VAL A 45 -4.13 14.21 5.66
N MET A 46 -3.99 13.61 6.84
CA MET A 46 -2.68 13.28 7.41
C MET A 46 -1.89 12.34 6.51
N LEU A 47 -2.52 11.29 6.00
CA LEU A 47 -1.89 10.35 5.07
C LEU A 47 -1.45 11.04 3.77
N LYS A 48 -2.24 12.01 3.28
CA LYS A 48 -1.86 12.78 2.09
C LYS A 48 -0.62 13.62 2.34
N VAL A 49 -0.50 14.23 3.51
CA VAL A 49 0.70 15.00 3.91
C VAL A 49 1.92 14.07 3.99
N LEU A 50 1.78 12.91 4.63
CA LEU A 50 2.85 11.91 4.71
C LEU A 50 3.23 11.39 3.31
N GLN A 51 2.25 11.09 2.47
CA GLN A 51 2.48 10.65 1.10
C GLN A 51 3.36 11.63 0.33
N VAL A 52 3.04 12.93 0.35
CA VAL A 52 3.80 13.95 -0.36
C VAL A 52 5.26 14.00 0.13
N ARG A 53 5.48 13.84 1.44
CA ARG A 53 6.84 13.84 2.00
C ARG A 53 7.63 12.60 1.65
N LEU A 54 7.00 11.44 1.70
CA LEU A 54 7.64 10.16 1.39
C LEU A 54 7.90 9.99 -0.12
N GLN A 55 7.05 10.58 -0.96
CA GLN A 55 7.16 10.49 -2.43
C GLN A 55 8.54 10.95 -2.95
N GLN A 56 9.19 11.89 -2.26
CA GLN A 56 10.51 12.38 -2.65
C GLN A 56 11.58 11.30 -2.55
N TYR A 57 11.50 10.44 -1.54
CA TYR A 57 12.43 9.33 -1.31
C TYR A 57 12.12 8.18 -2.26
N VAL A 58 10.87 7.80 -2.36
CA VAL A 58 10.40 6.72 -3.25
C VAL A 58 10.76 6.99 -4.70
N ASN A 59 10.55 8.21 -5.20
CA ASN A 59 10.83 8.55 -6.59
C ASN A 59 12.31 8.44 -6.97
N ARG A 60 13.23 8.49 -6.00
CA ARG A 60 14.68 8.32 -6.24
C ARG A 60 15.05 6.86 -6.44
N GLU A 61 14.36 5.97 -5.73
CA GLU A 61 14.67 4.54 -5.68
C GLU A 61 13.89 3.74 -6.75
N LEU A 62 12.81 4.31 -7.30
CA LEU A 62 12.03 3.64 -8.33
C LEU A 62 12.82 3.55 -9.63
N PRO A 63 13.03 2.33 -10.17
CA PRO A 63 13.70 2.16 -11.45
C PRO A 63 12.92 2.83 -12.59
N ASP A 64 13.64 3.30 -13.59
CA ASP A 64 13.04 4.02 -14.72
C ASP A 64 12.06 3.19 -15.55
N VAL A 65 12.24 1.88 -15.54
CA VAL A 65 11.35 0.93 -16.23
C VAL A 65 9.98 0.82 -15.59
N GLN A 66 9.83 1.24 -14.33
CA GLN A 66 8.55 1.14 -13.63
C GLN A 66 7.61 2.27 -14.05
N ALA A 67 6.44 1.92 -14.59
CA ALA A 67 5.37 2.87 -14.90
C ALA A 67 4.26 2.86 -13.83
N GLY A 68 4.02 1.73 -13.17
CA GLY A 68 2.98 1.61 -12.15
C GLY A 68 3.19 2.54 -10.96
N PHE A 69 2.13 3.26 -10.55
CA PHE A 69 2.11 4.18 -9.40
C PHE A 69 3.10 5.34 -9.45
N ARG A 70 3.66 5.63 -10.61
CA ARG A 70 4.57 6.75 -10.84
C ARG A 70 3.83 7.92 -11.47
N LYS A 71 4.06 9.14 -10.97
CA LYS A 71 3.44 10.35 -11.51
C LYS A 71 3.87 10.58 -12.96
N GLY A 72 2.92 10.79 -13.86
CA GLY A 72 3.17 11.04 -15.28
C GLY A 72 3.45 9.78 -16.10
N ARG A 73 3.33 8.59 -15.51
CA ARG A 73 3.43 7.30 -16.20
C ARG A 73 2.13 6.51 -16.02
N GLY A 74 1.83 5.62 -16.96
CA GLY A 74 0.62 4.82 -16.93
C GLY A 74 0.72 3.57 -17.80
N THR A 75 -0.42 2.90 -17.98
CA THR A 75 -0.52 1.66 -18.77
C THR A 75 -0.09 1.85 -20.23
N THR A 76 -0.26 3.03 -20.79
CA THR A 76 0.18 3.37 -22.14
C THR A 76 1.69 3.27 -22.29
N ASP A 77 2.45 3.72 -21.27
CA ASP A 77 3.92 3.63 -21.26
C ASP A 77 4.38 2.16 -21.20
N GLU A 78 3.70 1.32 -20.39
CA GLU A 78 3.99 -0.11 -20.30
C GLU A 78 3.70 -0.82 -21.61
N ILE A 79 2.60 -0.50 -22.27
CA ILE A 79 2.24 -1.05 -23.59
C ILE A 79 3.30 -0.64 -24.61
N ALA A 80 3.72 0.63 -24.64
CA ALA A 80 4.75 1.10 -25.56
C ALA A 80 6.11 0.40 -25.32
N ASN A 81 6.52 0.24 -24.07
CA ASN A 81 7.75 -0.48 -23.72
C ASN A 81 7.67 -1.94 -24.17
N THR A 82 6.54 -2.60 -23.94
CA THR A 82 6.33 -3.99 -24.36
C THR A 82 6.40 -4.12 -25.90
N HIS A 83 5.78 -3.19 -26.64
CA HIS A 83 5.88 -3.15 -28.08
C HIS A 83 7.32 -2.97 -28.57
N CYS A 84 8.07 -2.06 -27.99
CA CYS A 84 9.49 -1.88 -28.31
C CYS A 84 10.32 -3.14 -28.09
N ILE A 85 10.04 -3.89 -27.02
CA ILE A 85 10.73 -5.16 -26.74
C ILE A 85 10.36 -6.21 -27.80
N ILE A 86 9.07 -6.32 -28.16
CA ILE A 86 8.59 -7.26 -29.19
C ILE A 86 9.23 -6.94 -30.55
N GLU A 87 9.31 -5.67 -30.94
CA GLU A 87 9.91 -5.26 -32.20
C GLU A 87 11.41 -5.59 -32.25
N LYS A 88 12.15 -5.32 -31.18
CA LYS A 88 13.56 -5.68 -31.07
C LYS A 88 13.76 -7.21 -31.09
N ALA A 89 12.85 -7.95 -30.51
CA ALA A 89 12.88 -9.41 -30.50
C ALA A 89 12.69 -10.05 -31.87
N ARG A 90 11.90 -9.44 -32.76
CA ARG A 90 11.69 -9.94 -34.13
C ARG A 90 12.99 -10.10 -34.92
N VAL A 91 14.03 -9.36 -34.56
CA VAL A 91 15.33 -9.36 -35.23
C VAL A 91 16.30 -10.37 -34.60
N ALA A 92 16.15 -10.73 -33.34
CA ALA A 92 17.22 -11.34 -32.57
C ALA A 92 16.97 -12.76 -32.05
N LYS A 93 15.84 -13.09 -31.43
CA LYS A 93 15.56 -14.43 -30.82
C LYS A 93 14.14 -14.54 -30.26
N ASN A 94 13.74 -15.75 -29.88
CA ASN A 94 12.49 -15.95 -29.11
C ASN A 94 12.55 -15.27 -27.77
N ILE A 95 11.54 -14.47 -27.43
CA ILE A 95 11.35 -13.84 -26.13
C ILE A 95 10.17 -14.51 -25.44
N TYR A 96 10.32 -14.74 -24.14
CA TYR A 96 9.28 -15.28 -23.28
C TYR A 96 8.84 -14.19 -22.32
N PHE A 97 7.53 -13.94 -22.24
CA PHE A 97 6.93 -12.99 -21.29
C PHE A 97 6.30 -13.76 -20.15
N PHE A 98 6.62 -13.34 -18.92
CA PHE A 98 5.95 -13.82 -17.72
C PHE A 98 5.13 -12.67 -17.13
N PHE A 99 3.83 -12.91 -16.92
CA PHE A 99 2.93 -11.98 -16.26
C PHE A 99 2.61 -12.50 -14.86
N ILE A 100 2.96 -11.71 -13.83
CA ILE A 100 2.72 -12.07 -12.44
C ILE A 100 1.67 -11.12 -11.89
N ASP A 101 0.50 -11.66 -11.52
CA ASP A 101 -0.57 -10.94 -10.88
C ASP A 101 -0.70 -11.36 -9.42
N TYR A 102 -0.61 -10.39 -8.50
CA TYR A 102 -0.74 -10.63 -7.07
C TYR A 102 -2.19 -10.48 -6.63
N ALA A 103 -2.81 -11.54 -6.21
CA ALA A 103 -4.22 -11.57 -5.82
C ALA A 103 -4.57 -10.60 -4.67
N LYS A 104 -3.66 -10.41 -3.70
CA LYS A 104 -3.87 -9.57 -2.51
C LYS A 104 -2.55 -8.88 -2.07
N ALA A 105 -1.84 -8.23 -2.99
CA ALA A 105 -0.54 -7.61 -2.72
C ALA A 105 -0.55 -6.69 -1.49
N PHE A 106 -1.60 -5.88 -1.34
CA PHE A 106 -1.73 -4.92 -0.24
C PHE A 106 -2.09 -5.54 1.12
N ASP A 107 -2.63 -6.75 1.11
CA ASP A 107 -3.06 -7.44 2.33
C ASP A 107 -1.92 -8.30 2.92
N CYS A 108 -0.83 -8.50 2.17
CA CYS A 108 0.29 -9.38 2.53
C CYS A 108 1.59 -8.64 2.84
N VAL A 109 1.52 -7.36 3.19
CA VAL A 109 2.71 -6.55 3.49
C VAL A 109 3.19 -6.81 4.91
N GLY A 110 4.40 -7.37 5.02
CA GLY A 110 5.08 -7.53 6.31
C GLY A 110 5.64 -6.20 6.82
N HIS A 111 5.14 -5.71 7.95
CA HIS A 111 5.54 -4.42 8.50
C HIS A 111 7.03 -4.30 8.74
N ASN A 112 7.66 -5.33 9.31
CA ASN A 112 9.10 -5.30 9.60
C ASN A 112 9.94 -5.13 8.32
N LYS A 113 9.55 -5.81 7.24
CA LYS A 113 10.19 -5.65 5.93
C LYS A 113 9.99 -4.24 5.38
N LEU A 114 8.77 -3.69 5.53
CA LEU A 114 8.46 -2.32 5.12
C LEU A 114 9.35 -1.30 5.82
N TRP A 115 9.50 -1.39 7.15
CA TRP A 115 10.33 -0.46 7.91
C TRP A 115 11.80 -0.52 7.52
N LYS A 116 12.30 -1.72 7.26
CA LYS A 116 13.68 -1.93 6.79
C LYS A 116 13.89 -1.24 5.44
N ILE A 117 13.01 -1.47 4.48
CA ILE A 117 13.10 -0.88 3.14
C ILE A 117 13.02 0.64 3.18
N LEU A 118 12.11 1.21 3.97
CA LEU A 118 12.03 2.67 4.13
C LEU A 118 13.33 3.26 4.68
N GLY A 119 14.00 2.55 5.61
CA GLY A 119 15.32 2.94 6.10
C GLY A 119 16.40 2.86 5.02
N GLU A 120 16.43 1.79 4.24
CA GLU A 120 17.36 1.61 3.13
C GLU A 120 17.19 2.68 2.04
N MET A 121 15.95 3.14 1.81
CA MET A 121 15.62 4.26 0.91
C MET A 121 16.03 5.63 1.47
N GLY A 122 16.62 5.70 2.66
CA GLY A 122 17.04 6.95 3.29
C GLY A 122 15.87 7.80 3.80
N VAL A 123 14.71 7.19 4.06
CA VAL A 123 13.58 7.89 4.69
C VAL A 123 13.95 8.25 6.13
N PRO A 124 13.83 9.52 6.55
CA PRO A 124 14.16 9.95 7.90
C PRO A 124 13.39 9.18 8.96
N GLU A 125 14.06 8.85 10.06
CA GLU A 125 13.52 8.01 11.12
C GLU A 125 12.21 8.57 11.71
N HIS A 126 12.10 9.89 11.86
CA HIS A 126 10.87 10.51 12.36
C HIS A 126 9.63 10.25 11.47
N LEU A 127 9.79 10.14 10.14
CA LEU A 127 8.69 9.79 9.24
C LEU A 127 8.34 8.31 9.35
N THR A 128 9.35 7.45 9.44
CA THR A 128 9.14 6.01 9.67
C THR A 128 8.49 5.75 11.02
N TYR A 129 8.88 6.49 12.07
CA TYR A 129 8.26 6.43 13.38
C TYR A 129 6.78 6.84 13.36
N LEU A 130 6.44 7.94 12.67
CA LEU A 130 5.05 8.34 12.49
C LEU A 130 4.22 7.28 11.80
N LEU A 131 4.76 6.64 10.74
CA LEU A 131 4.10 5.53 10.07
C LEU A 131 3.90 4.34 11.01
N ARG A 132 4.93 3.95 11.77
CA ARG A 132 4.83 2.86 12.75
C ARG A 132 3.72 3.11 13.76
N ASN A 133 3.61 4.35 14.26
CA ASN A 133 2.56 4.73 15.20
C ASN A 133 1.16 4.66 14.58
N LEU A 134 1.02 5.00 13.30
CA LEU A 134 -0.26 4.85 12.58
C LEU A 134 -0.70 3.38 12.46
N TYR A 135 0.24 2.45 12.40
CA TYR A 135 -0.05 1.02 12.35
C TYR A 135 -0.11 0.36 13.73
N ALA A 136 0.38 1.03 14.77
CA ALA A 136 0.34 0.51 16.12
C ALA A 136 -1.06 0.70 16.73
N GLY A 137 -1.57 -0.37 17.34
CA GLY A 137 -2.83 -0.30 18.09
C GLY A 137 -4.09 -0.11 17.26
N GLN A 138 -4.06 -0.40 15.97
CA GLN A 138 -5.23 -0.25 15.10
C GLN A 138 -6.37 -1.16 15.50
N GLU A 139 -7.57 -0.57 15.60
CA GLU A 139 -8.83 -1.27 15.80
C GLU A 139 -9.64 -1.26 14.51
N ALA A 140 -10.29 -2.38 14.24
CA ALA A 140 -11.14 -2.54 13.08
C ALA A 140 -12.53 -3.01 13.44
N THR A 141 -13.49 -2.65 12.61
CA THR A 141 -14.83 -3.22 12.58
C THR A 141 -15.17 -3.57 11.13
N VAL A 142 -15.97 -4.60 10.93
CA VAL A 142 -16.41 -5.03 9.60
C VAL A 142 -17.90 -4.79 9.45
N ARG A 143 -18.26 -4.06 8.42
CA ARG A 143 -19.65 -3.85 8.05
C ARG A 143 -20.04 -4.85 6.96
N THR A 144 -21.01 -5.68 7.27
CA THR A 144 -21.63 -6.66 6.36
C THR A 144 -23.08 -6.30 6.09
N GLY A 145 -23.74 -7.02 5.19
CA GLY A 145 -25.19 -6.89 4.97
C GLY A 145 -26.05 -7.23 6.19
N HIS A 146 -25.51 -7.93 7.18
CA HIS A 146 -26.20 -8.36 8.40
C HIS A 146 -25.92 -7.47 9.62
N GLY A 147 -25.08 -6.43 9.47
CA GLY A 147 -24.73 -5.51 10.56
C GLY A 147 -23.24 -5.22 10.63
N THR A 148 -22.82 -4.68 11.77
CA THR A 148 -21.42 -4.30 12.03
C THR A 148 -20.91 -5.14 13.20
N THR A 149 -19.71 -5.67 13.08
CA THR A 149 -19.05 -6.42 14.16
C THR A 149 -18.64 -5.52 15.31
N ASP A 150 -18.35 -6.10 16.46
CA ASP A 150 -17.64 -5.40 17.52
C ASP A 150 -16.24 -4.98 17.04
N TRP A 151 -15.66 -4.00 17.73
CA TRP A 151 -14.29 -3.55 17.47
C TRP A 151 -13.31 -4.62 17.91
N PHE A 152 -12.34 -4.93 17.05
CA PHE A 152 -11.27 -5.86 17.34
C PHE A 152 -9.92 -5.27 16.95
N GLN A 153 -8.88 -5.64 17.68
CA GLN A 153 -7.53 -5.22 17.35
C GLN A 153 -7.00 -5.96 16.12
N ILE A 154 -6.41 -5.21 15.21
CA ILE A 154 -5.74 -5.78 14.05
C ILE A 154 -4.38 -6.34 14.51
N ARG A 155 -4.14 -7.63 14.24
CA ARG A 155 -2.85 -8.27 14.57
C ARG A 155 -1.73 -7.66 13.75
N LYS A 156 -0.56 -7.48 14.37
CA LYS A 156 0.60 -6.74 13.85
C LYS A 156 1.18 -7.25 12.53
N ASP A 157 0.88 -8.46 12.11
CA ASP A 157 1.59 -9.11 11.02
C ASP A 157 0.86 -9.11 9.67
N TYR A 158 -0.45 -8.82 9.65
CA TYR A 158 -1.28 -8.92 8.44
C TYR A 158 -2.30 -7.78 8.37
N VAL A 159 -1.82 -6.57 8.24
CA VAL A 159 -2.75 -5.46 8.04
C VAL A 159 -2.75 -5.09 6.57
N LYS A 160 -3.96 -5.00 6.03
CA LYS A 160 -4.18 -4.33 4.75
C LYS A 160 -3.40 -3.02 4.77
N ALA A 161 -2.56 -2.79 3.77
CA ALA A 161 -1.74 -1.58 3.65
C ALA A 161 -2.63 -0.34 3.42
N VAL A 162 -3.54 -0.07 4.37
CA VAL A 162 -4.51 1.03 4.31
C VAL A 162 -3.80 2.37 4.15
N TYR A 163 -2.61 2.44 4.70
CA TYR A 163 -1.80 3.66 4.75
C TYR A 163 -0.59 3.63 3.81
N CYS A 164 -0.28 2.47 3.22
CA CYS A 164 0.82 2.39 2.27
C CYS A 164 0.38 2.86 0.89
N HIS A 165 1.09 3.83 0.35
CA HIS A 165 0.95 4.15 -1.06
C HIS A 165 1.48 2.97 -1.90
N PRO A 166 0.79 2.59 -2.98
CA PRO A 166 1.21 1.49 -3.84
C PRO A 166 2.68 1.51 -4.29
N ALA A 167 3.26 2.70 -4.48
CA ALA A 167 4.68 2.85 -4.82
C ALA A 167 5.64 2.18 -3.81
N TYR A 168 5.29 2.09 -2.52
CA TYR A 168 6.13 1.41 -1.53
C TYR A 168 6.16 -0.10 -1.72
N LEU A 169 5.03 -0.66 -2.15
CA LEU A 169 4.95 -2.10 -2.44
C LEU A 169 5.82 -2.48 -3.62
N THR A 170 5.90 -1.62 -4.63
CA THR A 170 6.73 -1.90 -5.80
C THR A 170 8.21 -1.83 -5.45
N CYS A 171 8.63 -0.91 -4.58
CA CYS A 171 9.99 -0.92 -4.04
C CYS A 171 10.31 -2.21 -3.28
N MET A 172 9.34 -2.78 -2.54
CA MET A 172 9.52 -4.06 -1.84
C MET A 172 9.72 -5.24 -2.79
N GLN A 173 9.16 -5.18 -3.99
CA GLN A 173 9.30 -6.24 -5.00
C GLN A 173 10.63 -6.15 -5.75
N SER A 174 11.15 -4.95 -5.96
CA SER A 174 12.42 -4.74 -6.67
C SER A 174 13.67 -5.10 -5.84
N THR A 175 13.54 -5.23 -4.52
CA THR A 175 14.63 -5.59 -3.58
C THR A 175 14.59 -7.06 -3.14
N SER A 176 13.72 -7.89 -3.73
CA SER A 176 13.60 -9.33 -3.51
C SER A 176 14.26 -10.10 -4.61
#